data_7b5ab74b01603d4d78b0ac5224b16ee6
#
_entry.id   7b5ab74b01603d4d78b0ac5224b16ee6
#
_cell.length_a   1.000
_cell.length_b   1.000
_cell.length_c   1.000
_cell.angle_alpha   90.00
_cell.angle_beta   90.00
_cell.angle_gamma   90.00
#
_symmetry.space_group_name_H-M   'P 1'
#
loop_
_entity.id
_entity.type
_entity.pdbx_description
1 polymer ?
#
loop_
_entity_poly.entity_id
_entity_poly.type
_entity_poly.pdbx_seq_one_letter_code
_entity_poly.pdbx_strand_id
1 'polypeptide(L)'
;MTPVPPFLQATALACERDWRVLFENLDLHLCAGDMLQVSGPNGSGKTSLLRLLSGLMQPTAGQVLLNGQALGRQRAPGCDLLWLGHAPALKDVLTPLENLAWLCALHQPAGADAMGHALNAVGLAGFEDVPCHTLSAGQQRRVALARLYL
;
A
#
# COMPACT_ATOMS: atom_id res chain seq x y z
N MET A 1 -25.62 18.42 -10.38
CA MET A 1 -24.57 17.81 -9.54
C MET A 1 -23.35 17.65 -10.41
N THR A 2 -22.30 18.39 -10.15
CA THR A 2 -21.00 18.19 -10.81
C THR A 2 -20.46 16.84 -10.38
N PRO A 3 -20.06 15.94 -11.30
CA PRO A 3 -19.47 14.66 -10.92
C PRO A 3 -18.19 14.91 -10.11
N VAL A 4 -18.09 14.28 -8.96
CA VAL A 4 -16.87 14.31 -8.15
C VAL A 4 -15.78 13.66 -9.00
N PRO A 5 -14.65 14.32 -9.24
CA PRO A 5 -13.57 13.73 -10.01
C PRO A 5 -13.07 12.46 -9.32
N PRO A 6 -12.71 11.41 -10.08
CA PRO A 6 -12.20 10.17 -9.50
C PRO A 6 -10.89 10.43 -8.76
N PHE A 7 -10.74 9.81 -7.59
CA PHE A 7 -9.51 9.86 -6.79
C PHE A 7 -8.36 9.13 -7.50
N LEU A 8 -8.65 7.96 -8.07
CA LEU A 8 -7.72 7.16 -8.87
C LEU A 8 -8.37 6.80 -10.21
N GLN A 9 -7.68 7.01 -11.31
CA GLN A 9 -8.14 6.67 -12.64
C GLN A 9 -7.03 5.95 -13.40
N ALA A 10 -7.35 4.82 -14.03
CA ALA A 10 -6.50 4.17 -15.01
C ALA A 10 -7.22 4.19 -16.37
N THR A 11 -6.48 4.51 -17.43
CA THR A 11 -7.02 4.60 -18.80
C THR A 11 -6.16 3.80 -19.76
N ALA A 12 -6.78 2.90 -20.52
CA ALA A 12 -6.16 2.02 -21.50
C ALA A 12 -4.91 1.32 -20.96
N LEU A 13 -4.94 0.93 -19.68
CA LEU A 13 -3.78 0.39 -18.97
C LEU A 13 -3.40 -0.97 -19.53
N ALA A 14 -2.12 -1.14 -19.87
CA ALA A 14 -1.56 -2.41 -20.31
C ALA A 14 -0.32 -2.78 -19.50
N CYS A 15 -0.16 -4.08 -19.31
CA CYS A 15 0.99 -4.65 -18.62
C CYS A 15 1.50 -5.87 -19.39
N GLU A 16 2.72 -5.77 -19.86
CA GLU A 16 3.47 -6.89 -20.42
C GLU A 16 4.66 -7.19 -19.49
N ARG A 17 4.93 -8.46 -19.25
CA ARG A 17 6.06 -8.90 -18.45
C ARG A 17 6.58 -10.23 -18.97
N ASP A 18 7.89 -10.33 -19.10
CA ASP A 18 8.57 -11.53 -19.56
C ASP A 18 7.97 -12.06 -20.89
N TRP A 19 7.77 -11.15 -21.86
CA TRP A 19 7.18 -11.39 -23.18
C TRP A 19 5.73 -11.92 -23.14
N ARG A 20 5.05 -11.74 -22.01
CA ARG A 20 3.67 -12.15 -21.82
C ARG A 20 2.80 -10.93 -21.48
N VAL A 21 1.77 -10.72 -22.28
CA VAL A 21 0.72 -9.73 -21.96
C VAL A 21 -0.11 -10.28 -20.80
N LEU A 22 -0.12 -9.56 -19.68
CA LEU A 22 -0.91 -9.90 -18.50
C LEU A 22 -2.33 -9.36 -18.63
N PHE A 23 -2.45 -8.12 -19.12
CA PHE A 23 -3.71 -7.47 -19.46
C PHE A 23 -3.44 -6.26 -20.36
N GLU A 24 -4.46 -5.85 -21.10
CA GLU A 24 -4.47 -4.67 -21.97
C GLU A 24 -5.82 -3.99 -21.96
N ASN A 25 -5.87 -2.71 -22.36
CA ASN A 25 -7.08 -1.91 -22.44
C ASN A 25 -7.92 -1.91 -21.15
N LEU A 26 -7.27 -1.90 -20.00
CA LEU A 26 -7.95 -1.88 -18.72
C LEU A 26 -8.24 -0.44 -18.29
N ASP A 27 -9.54 -0.14 -18.15
CA ASP A 27 -10.02 1.11 -17.59
C ASP A 27 -10.61 0.87 -16.21
N LEU A 28 -10.30 1.74 -15.26
CA LEU A 28 -10.93 1.75 -13.94
C LEU A 28 -10.89 3.15 -13.34
N HIS A 29 -11.81 3.41 -12.46
CA HIS A 29 -11.83 4.61 -11.64
C HIS A 29 -12.28 4.27 -10.23
N LEU A 30 -11.72 4.98 -9.25
CA LEU A 30 -12.08 4.89 -7.85
C LEU A 30 -12.30 6.29 -7.31
N CYS A 31 -13.36 6.46 -6.56
CA CYS A 31 -13.62 7.66 -5.79
C CYS A 31 -13.07 7.53 -4.36
N ALA A 32 -12.99 8.64 -3.64
CA ALA A 32 -12.63 8.58 -2.22
C ALA A 32 -13.66 7.74 -1.46
N GLY A 33 -13.17 6.81 -0.64
CA GLY A 33 -13.98 5.86 0.12
C GLY A 33 -14.28 4.54 -0.60
N ASP A 34 -13.94 4.40 -1.87
CA ASP A 34 -14.15 3.15 -2.59
C ASP A 34 -13.17 2.06 -2.15
N MET A 35 -13.60 0.82 -2.28
CA MET A 35 -12.78 -0.37 -2.11
C MET A 35 -12.70 -1.16 -3.41
N LEU A 36 -11.48 -1.43 -3.88
CA LEU A 36 -11.24 -2.29 -5.03
C LEU A 36 -10.70 -3.65 -4.59
N GLN A 37 -11.44 -4.71 -4.88
CA GLN A 37 -10.95 -6.07 -4.71
C GLN A 37 -10.50 -6.64 -6.06
N VAL A 38 -9.22 -7.03 -6.16
CA VAL A 38 -8.65 -7.67 -7.36
C VAL A 38 -8.55 -9.17 -7.11
N SER A 39 -9.34 -9.96 -7.86
CA SER A 39 -9.38 -11.42 -7.78
C SER A 39 -8.92 -12.09 -9.07
N GLY A 40 -8.57 -13.36 -9.01
CA GLY A 40 -8.15 -14.15 -10.16
C GLY A 40 -7.09 -15.20 -9.81
N PRO A 41 -6.74 -16.10 -10.73
CA PRO A 41 -5.76 -17.17 -10.51
C PRO A 41 -4.34 -16.61 -10.27
N ASN A 42 -3.45 -17.46 -9.75
CA ASN A 42 -2.05 -17.10 -9.61
C ASN A 42 -1.41 -16.84 -10.99
N GLY A 43 -0.60 -15.79 -11.10
CA GLY A 43 0.02 -15.38 -12.36
C GLY A 43 -0.86 -14.50 -13.27
N SER A 44 -2.11 -14.18 -12.90
CA SER A 44 -3.01 -13.34 -13.72
C SER A 44 -2.67 -11.85 -13.72
N GLY A 45 -1.59 -11.41 -13.06
CA GLY A 45 -1.18 -10.01 -13.07
C GLY A 45 -1.73 -9.16 -11.91
N LYS A 46 -2.46 -9.72 -10.92
CA LYS A 46 -3.02 -8.97 -9.78
C LYS A 46 -2.00 -8.05 -9.09
N THR A 47 -0.86 -8.61 -8.73
CA THR A 47 0.21 -7.84 -8.06
C THR A 47 0.79 -6.77 -8.99
N SER A 48 0.89 -7.06 -10.29
CA SER A 48 1.34 -6.09 -11.28
C SER A 48 0.35 -4.94 -11.40
N LEU A 49 -0.95 -5.24 -11.49
CA LEU A 49 -2.00 -4.22 -11.51
C LEU A 49 -1.92 -3.33 -10.26
N LEU A 50 -1.88 -3.91 -9.07
CA LEU A 50 -1.77 -3.12 -7.82
C LEU A 50 -0.50 -2.25 -7.80
N ARG A 51 0.63 -2.74 -8.31
CA ARG A 51 1.87 -1.96 -8.41
C ARG A 51 1.77 -0.82 -9.42
N LEU A 52 1.07 -1.03 -10.53
CA LEU A 52 0.80 0.02 -11.51
C LEU A 52 -0.08 1.11 -10.90
N LEU A 53 -1.20 0.72 -10.26
CA LEU A 53 -2.13 1.64 -9.60
C LEU A 53 -1.48 2.40 -8.44
N SER A 54 -0.42 1.87 -7.84
CA SER A 54 0.33 2.53 -6.77
C SER A 54 1.56 3.30 -7.27
N GLY A 55 1.81 3.35 -8.59
CA GLY A 55 3.00 4.02 -9.15
C GLY A 55 4.33 3.32 -8.84
N LEU A 56 4.28 2.11 -8.26
CA LEU A 56 5.48 1.30 -7.99
C LEU A 56 6.01 0.58 -9.23
N MET A 57 5.25 0.59 -10.32
CA MET A 57 5.61 0.04 -11.61
C MET A 57 5.07 0.95 -12.71
N GLN A 58 5.79 1.03 -13.85
CA GLN A 58 5.32 1.76 -15.02
C GLN A 58 4.48 0.83 -15.92
N PRO A 59 3.39 1.31 -16.51
CA PRO A 59 2.63 0.55 -17.46
C PRO A 59 3.36 0.42 -18.81
N THR A 60 3.06 -0.64 -19.55
CA THR A 60 3.54 -0.81 -20.93
C THR A 60 2.81 0.15 -21.88
N ALA A 61 1.52 0.41 -21.63
CA ALA A 61 0.72 1.43 -22.29
C ALA A 61 -0.36 1.95 -21.36
N GLY A 62 -0.95 3.10 -21.70
CA GLY A 62 -1.94 3.76 -20.87
C GLY A 62 -1.31 4.58 -19.75
N GLN A 63 -2.14 5.03 -18.82
CA GLN A 63 -1.71 5.88 -17.71
C GLN A 63 -2.55 5.65 -16.47
N VAL A 64 -1.98 6.00 -15.32
CA VAL A 64 -2.68 6.07 -14.04
C VAL A 64 -2.61 7.50 -13.54
N LEU A 65 -3.75 8.06 -13.18
CA LEU A 65 -3.88 9.38 -12.57
C LEU A 65 -4.32 9.22 -11.12
N LEU A 66 -3.73 9.99 -10.23
CA LEU A 66 -4.14 10.15 -8.84
C LEU A 66 -4.48 11.62 -8.61
N ASN A 67 -5.70 11.92 -8.19
CA ASN A 67 -6.21 13.29 -8.10
C ASN A 67 -5.97 14.12 -9.39
N GLY A 68 -6.14 13.49 -10.56
CA GLY A 68 -5.92 14.10 -11.87
C GLY A 68 -4.45 14.28 -12.28
N GLN A 69 -3.49 13.87 -11.45
CA GLN A 69 -2.06 13.95 -11.75
C GLN A 69 -1.50 12.57 -12.12
N ALA A 70 -0.68 12.51 -13.18
CA ALA A 70 -0.09 11.26 -13.62
C ALA A 70 0.83 10.66 -12.54
N LEU A 71 0.59 9.41 -12.20
CA LEU A 71 1.47 8.63 -11.34
C LEU A 71 2.73 8.25 -12.14
N GLY A 72 3.79 9.06 -11.98
CA GLY A 72 5.11 8.81 -12.54
C GLY A 72 6.06 8.15 -11.54
N ARG A 73 7.35 8.02 -11.93
CA ARG A 73 8.42 7.56 -11.02
C ARG A 73 8.65 8.52 -9.84
N GLN A 74 8.36 9.79 -10.02
CA GLN A 74 8.38 10.78 -8.94
C GLN A 74 6.94 10.97 -8.48
N ARG A 75 6.67 10.59 -7.24
CA ARG A 75 5.37 10.86 -6.61
C ARG A 75 5.19 12.37 -6.47
N ALA A 76 4.01 12.85 -6.78
CA ALA A 76 3.66 14.22 -6.47
C ALA A 76 3.77 14.45 -4.95
N PRO A 77 4.31 15.59 -4.51
CA PRO A 77 4.30 15.95 -3.09
C PRO A 77 2.87 15.90 -2.53
N GLY A 78 2.68 15.28 -1.37
CA GLY A 78 1.37 15.17 -0.72
C GLY A 78 0.52 13.97 -1.17
N CYS A 79 1.10 13.00 -1.87
CA CYS A 79 0.42 11.75 -2.19
C CYS A 79 0.75 10.70 -1.11
N ASP A 80 -0.15 10.56 -0.14
CA ASP A 80 -0.05 9.54 0.90
C ASP A 80 -0.57 8.21 0.36
N LEU A 81 0.34 7.37 -0.13
CA LEU A 81 0.04 6.02 -0.57
C LEU A 81 0.76 5.02 0.34
N LEU A 82 0.00 4.21 1.04
CA LEU A 82 0.53 3.14 1.85
C LEU A 82 0.50 1.82 1.06
N TRP A 83 1.67 1.23 0.85
CA TRP A 83 1.83 -0.08 0.25
C TRP A 83 2.12 -1.14 1.30
N LEU A 84 1.28 -2.18 1.34
CA LEU A 84 1.47 -3.36 2.17
C LEU A 84 1.61 -4.58 1.27
N GLY A 85 2.85 -5.03 1.06
CA GLY A 85 3.17 -6.21 0.26
C GLY A 85 2.92 -7.54 0.98
N HIS A 86 3.33 -8.66 0.37
CA HIS A 86 3.29 -9.98 1.00
C HIS A 86 4.19 -10.06 2.23
N ALA A 87 5.43 -9.59 2.11
CA ALA A 87 6.32 -9.43 3.25
C ALA A 87 5.89 -8.21 4.07
N PRO A 88 5.84 -8.29 5.39
CA PRO A 88 5.41 -7.20 6.26
C PRO A 88 6.37 -6.00 6.25
N ALA A 89 7.56 -6.13 5.63
CA ALA A 89 8.61 -5.10 5.57
C ALA A 89 9.02 -4.58 6.96
N LEU A 90 9.08 -5.48 7.93
CA LEU A 90 9.54 -5.21 9.28
C LEU A 90 11.03 -5.56 9.41
N LYS A 91 11.69 -4.91 10.36
CA LYS A 91 13.03 -5.28 10.84
C LYS A 91 12.85 -6.25 11.99
N ASP A 92 13.24 -7.49 11.78
CA ASP A 92 12.98 -8.59 12.71
C ASP A 92 13.62 -8.39 14.10
N VAL A 93 14.75 -7.68 14.16
CA VAL A 93 15.46 -7.38 15.41
C VAL A 93 14.81 -6.26 16.22
N LEU A 94 13.97 -5.44 15.60
CA LEU A 94 13.27 -4.35 16.25
C LEU A 94 11.94 -4.83 16.85
N THR A 95 11.48 -4.13 17.88
CA THR A 95 10.13 -4.31 18.44
C THR A 95 9.05 -3.73 17.50
N PRO A 96 7.77 -4.05 17.69
CA PRO A 96 6.67 -3.40 16.98
C PRO A 96 6.70 -1.88 17.10
N LEU A 97 6.94 -1.35 18.29
CA LEU A 97 7.00 0.09 18.51
C LEU A 97 8.15 0.75 17.74
N GLU A 98 9.35 0.14 17.81
CA GLU A 98 10.52 0.61 17.07
C GLU A 98 10.35 0.53 15.55
N ASN A 99 9.70 -0.52 15.05
CA ASN A 99 9.35 -0.65 13.62
C ASN A 99 8.40 0.46 13.18
N LEU A 100 7.36 0.76 13.95
CA LEU A 100 6.44 1.87 13.64
C LEU A 100 7.17 3.21 13.71
N ALA A 101 7.98 3.45 14.73
CA ALA A 101 8.77 4.68 14.87
C ALA A 101 9.70 4.90 13.67
N TRP A 102 10.41 3.84 13.24
CA TRP A 102 11.29 3.90 12.07
C TRP A 102 10.51 4.22 10.78
N LEU A 103 9.34 3.61 10.60
CA LEU A 103 8.51 3.84 9.42
C LEU A 103 7.88 5.23 9.41
N CYS A 104 7.40 5.72 10.56
CA CYS A 104 6.83 7.06 10.70
C CYS A 104 7.88 8.16 10.50
N ALA A 105 9.12 7.94 10.94
CA ALA A 105 10.21 8.90 10.76
C ALA A 105 10.51 9.20 9.27
N LEU A 106 10.12 8.31 8.35
CA LEU A 106 10.28 8.50 6.90
C LEU A 106 9.17 9.36 6.26
N HIS A 107 8.04 9.56 6.96
CA HIS A 107 6.87 10.25 6.43
C HIS A 107 6.42 11.38 7.37
N GLN A 108 5.77 11.02 8.46
CA GLN A 108 5.33 11.95 9.50
C GLN A 108 5.64 11.35 10.86
N PRO A 109 6.42 12.05 11.72
CA PRO A 109 6.69 11.55 13.07
C PRO A 109 5.39 11.36 13.85
N ALA A 110 5.15 10.16 14.35
CA ALA A 110 4.05 9.87 15.27
C ALA A 110 4.59 9.73 16.70
N GLY A 111 3.83 10.22 17.67
CA GLY A 111 4.17 10.07 19.09
C GLY A 111 4.01 8.62 19.56
N ALA A 112 4.74 8.26 20.63
CA ALA A 112 4.71 6.91 21.22
C ALA A 112 3.27 6.46 21.58
N ASP A 113 2.45 7.37 22.10
CA ASP A 113 1.04 7.09 22.46
C ASP A 113 0.22 6.71 21.24
N ALA A 114 0.37 7.45 20.11
CA ALA A 114 -0.33 7.13 18.86
C ALA A 114 0.07 5.76 18.33
N MET A 115 1.35 5.41 18.38
CA MET A 115 1.86 4.10 17.96
C MET A 115 1.34 2.97 18.86
N GLY A 116 1.29 3.20 20.19
CA GLY A 116 0.67 2.27 21.13
C GLY A 116 -0.82 2.03 20.83
N HIS A 117 -1.57 3.10 20.57
CA HIS A 117 -2.98 2.99 20.16
C HIS A 117 -3.15 2.23 18.84
N ALA A 118 -2.28 2.48 17.86
CA ALA A 118 -2.28 1.76 16.58
C ALA A 118 -2.03 0.26 16.76
N LEU A 119 -1.07 -0.13 17.62
CA LEU A 119 -0.81 -1.53 17.96
C LEU A 119 -1.99 -2.17 18.68
N ASN A 120 -2.61 -1.46 19.61
CA ASN A 120 -3.82 -1.95 20.30
C ASN A 120 -4.97 -2.16 19.29
N ALA A 121 -5.18 -1.24 18.34
CA ALA A 121 -6.23 -1.34 17.32
C ALA A 121 -6.12 -2.59 16.46
N VAL A 122 -4.90 -3.12 16.27
CA VAL A 122 -4.67 -4.40 15.56
C VAL A 122 -4.53 -5.61 16.48
N GLY A 123 -4.85 -5.46 17.77
CA GLY A 123 -4.82 -6.54 18.77
C GLY A 123 -3.41 -7.00 19.14
N LEU A 124 -2.48 -6.05 19.28
CA LEU A 124 -1.10 -6.28 19.70
C LEU A 124 -0.76 -5.55 21.00
N ALA A 125 -1.75 -5.22 21.84
CA ALA A 125 -1.53 -4.71 23.19
C ALA A 125 -0.69 -5.70 23.99
N GLY A 126 0.37 -5.22 24.65
CA GLY A 126 1.33 -6.02 25.43
C GLY A 126 2.43 -6.69 24.60
N PHE A 127 2.51 -6.40 23.29
CA PHE A 127 3.57 -6.87 22.41
C PHE A 127 4.49 -5.73 21.93
N GLU A 128 4.34 -4.53 22.47
CA GLU A 128 4.99 -3.31 22.01
C GLU A 128 6.50 -3.43 21.99
N ASP A 129 7.06 -4.06 23.04
CA ASP A 129 8.50 -4.18 23.31
C ASP A 129 9.05 -5.58 23.03
N VAL A 130 8.28 -6.46 22.40
CA VAL A 130 8.71 -7.83 22.07
C VAL A 130 9.38 -7.83 20.70
N PRO A 131 10.62 -8.35 20.54
CA PRO A 131 11.27 -8.36 19.22
C PRO A 131 10.46 -9.07 18.15
N CYS A 132 10.36 -8.48 16.96
CA CYS A 132 9.47 -8.98 15.89
C CYS A 132 9.79 -10.40 15.42
N HIS A 133 11.05 -10.86 15.52
CA HIS A 133 11.40 -12.24 15.16
C HIS A 133 10.74 -13.30 16.06
N THR A 134 10.29 -12.94 17.26
CA THR A 134 9.59 -13.84 18.18
C THR A 134 8.09 -13.90 17.93
N LEU A 135 7.57 -12.97 17.14
CA LEU A 135 6.17 -12.88 16.78
C LEU A 135 5.80 -13.91 15.70
N SER A 136 4.59 -14.44 15.77
CA SER A 136 4.04 -15.24 14.67
C SER A 136 3.90 -14.40 13.40
N ALA A 137 3.88 -15.05 12.22
CA ALA A 137 3.69 -14.37 10.94
C ALA A 137 2.41 -13.51 10.91
N GLY A 138 1.32 -13.98 11.56
CA GLY A 138 0.09 -13.21 11.71
C GLY A 138 0.25 -11.97 12.58
N GLN A 139 1.03 -12.04 13.65
CA GLN A 139 1.34 -10.88 14.49
C GLN A 139 2.24 -9.88 13.75
N GLN A 140 3.28 -10.34 13.07
CA GLN A 140 4.12 -9.49 12.22
C GLN A 140 3.28 -8.77 11.15
N ARG A 141 2.33 -9.48 10.52
CA ARG A 141 1.42 -8.86 9.56
C ARG A 141 0.56 -7.78 10.20
N ARG A 142 0.09 -7.98 11.44
CA ARG A 142 -0.68 -6.97 12.18
C ARG A 142 0.17 -5.76 12.56
N VAL A 143 1.46 -5.92 12.91
CA VAL A 143 2.37 -4.79 13.09
C VAL A 143 2.44 -3.94 11.82
N ALA A 144 2.59 -4.57 10.65
CA ALA A 144 2.58 -3.85 9.38
C ALA A 144 1.25 -3.12 9.10
N LEU A 145 0.11 -3.71 9.50
CA LEU A 145 -1.22 -3.11 9.36
C LEU A 145 -1.47 -1.95 10.34
N ALA A 146 -0.81 -1.93 11.50
CA ALA A 146 -0.93 -0.84 12.47
C ALA A 146 -0.60 0.53 11.87
N ARG A 147 0.21 0.57 10.79
CA ARG A 147 0.52 1.79 10.03
C ARG A 147 -0.72 2.48 9.43
N LEU A 148 -1.82 1.76 9.24
CA LEU A 148 -3.07 2.33 8.73
C LEU A 148 -3.78 3.22 9.76
N TYR A 149 -3.33 3.21 11.01
CA TYR A 149 -3.89 3.98 12.12
C TYR A 149 -3.00 5.16 12.52
N LEU A 150 -1.92 5.41 11.77
CA LEU A 150 -0.96 6.49 11.96
C LEU A 150 -0.98 7.45 10.78
#